data_aa07dfb64e5ac7cec802518660338901
#
_entry.id   aa07dfb64e5ac7cec802518660338901
#
_cell.length_a   1.000
_cell.length_b   1.000
_cell.length_c   1.000
_cell.angle_alpha   90.00
_cell.angle_beta   90.00
_cell.angle_gamma   90.00
#
_symmetry.space_group_name_H-M   'P 1'
#
loop_
_entity.id
_entity.type
_entity.pdbx_description
1 polymer ?
#
loop_
_entity_poly.entity_id
_entity_poly.type
_entity_poly.pdbx_seq_one_letter_code
_entity_poly.pdbx_strand_id
1 'polypeptide(L)'
;MTFDYKKEYKEFYMPKGTPSIVRVPKMNYIAVRGSGNPNDADGEYKQSIGLLYGIAFTIKMSKKEDHQIDGYFDYVVPPLEGFWWQEGVSGIDYARKEEFKWISVIRLPDFVSREDFDWAVRKATEKKKPVSYTHLRAHETSAHL
;
A
#
# COMPACT_ATOMS: atom_id res chain seq x y z
N MET A 1 16.75 -16.89 5.51
CA MET A 1 15.32 -17.15 5.17
C MET A 1 14.56 -15.84 5.17
N THR A 2 13.81 -15.58 4.12
CA THR A 2 13.08 -14.32 3.96
C THR A 2 11.76 -14.37 4.75
N PHE A 3 11.50 -13.32 5.52
CA PHE A 3 10.26 -13.20 6.28
C PHE A 3 9.09 -12.90 5.35
N ASP A 4 8.02 -13.67 5.46
CA ASP A 4 6.83 -13.52 4.63
C ASP A 4 5.62 -13.25 5.54
N TYR A 5 5.13 -12.02 5.51
CA TYR A 5 4.02 -11.56 6.35
C TYR A 5 2.74 -12.39 6.13
N LYS A 6 2.49 -12.79 4.89
CA LYS A 6 1.31 -13.59 4.56
C LYS A 6 1.34 -14.97 5.23
N LYS A 7 2.53 -15.56 5.32
CA LYS A 7 2.71 -16.87 5.95
C LYS A 7 2.74 -16.78 7.47
N GLU A 8 3.39 -15.74 8.00
CA GLU A 8 3.58 -15.58 9.45
C GLU A 8 2.30 -15.09 10.14
N TYR A 9 1.47 -14.32 9.44
CA TYR A 9 0.25 -13.74 9.98
C TYR A 9 -0.97 -14.17 9.16
N LYS A 10 -1.15 -15.49 9.04
CA LYS A 10 -2.25 -16.06 8.24
C LYS A 10 -3.63 -15.59 8.68
N GLU A 11 -3.81 -15.35 9.97
CA GLU A 11 -5.09 -14.87 10.51
C GLU A 11 -5.49 -13.49 9.95
N PHE A 12 -4.54 -12.69 9.49
CA PHE A 12 -4.80 -11.37 8.92
C PHE A 12 -4.92 -11.41 7.39
N TYR A 13 -4.14 -12.27 6.74
CA TYR A 13 -4.05 -12.30 5.28
C TYR A 13 -4.80 -13.45 4.62
N MET A 14 -5.03 -14.53 5.36
CA MET A 14 -5.70 -15.73 4.86
C MET A 14 -6.71 -16.23 5.90
N PRO A 15 -7.79 -15.46 6.13
CA PRO A 15 -8.80 -15.86 7.10
C PRO A 15 -9.53 -17.14 6.67
N LYS A 16 -10.08 -17.87 7.62
CA LYS A 16 -10.91 -19.03 7.34
C LYS A 16 -12.19 -18.63 6.61
N GLY A 17 -12.82 -19.57 5.92
CA GLY A 17 -14.05 -19.31 5.18
C GLY A 17 -15.25 -18.89 6.03
N THR A 18 -15.19 -19.08 7.35
CA THR A 18 -16.24 -18.62 8.27
C THR A 18 -15.89 -17.26 8.85
N PRO A 19 -16.86 -16.35 9.02
CA PRO A 19 -16.58 -15.06 9.66
C PRO A 19 -16.03 -15.25 11.07
N SER A 20 -15.05 -14.44 11.43
CA SER A 20 -14.44 -14.46 12.76
C SER A 20 -14.01 -13.05 13.15
N ILE A 21 -13.90 -12.83 14.47
CA ILE A 21 -13.35 -11.58 15.00
C ILE A 21 -11.86 -11.78 15.23
N VAL A 22 -11.06 -10.93 14.60
CA VAL A 22 -9.61 -10.98 14.70
C VAL A 22 -9.11 -9.66 15.30
N ARG A 23 -8.26 -9.74 16.32
CA ARG A 23 -7.57 -8.55 16.84
C ARG A 23 -6.38 -8.24 15.97
N VAL A 24 -6.37 -7.05 15.39
CA VAL A 24 -5.27 -6.58 14.57
C VAL A 24 -4.48 -5.57 15.39
N PRO A 25 -3.18 -5.82 15.64
CA PRO A 25 -2.36 -4.84 16.34
C PRO A 25 -2.12 -3.61 15.48
N LYS A 26 -1.62 -2.54 16.12
CA LYS A 26 -1.22 -1.34 15.40
C LYS A 26 -0.09 -1.68 14.42
N MET A 27 -0.25 -1.29 13.17
CA MET A 27 0.70 -1.56 12.10
C MET A 27 0.94 -0.32 11.26
N ASN A 28 2.11 -0.24 10.63
CA ASN A 28 2.43 0.82 9.70
C ASN A 28 2.11 0.38 8.28
N TYR A 29 1.56 1.28 7.50
CA TYR A 29 1.19 1.03 6.10
C TYR A 29 1.65 2.18 5.22
N ILE A 30 1.98 1.86 3.97
CA ILE A 30 1.99 2.85 2.89
C ILE A 30 0.55 2.90 2.37
N ALA A 31 -0.01 4.09 2.25
CA ALA A 31 -1.36 4.27 1.75
C ALA A 31 -1.38 5.26 0.59
N VAL A 32 -2.13 4.94 -0.45
CA VAL A 32 -2.42 5.85 -1.56
C VAL A 32 -3.92 5.92 -1.71
N ARG A 33 -4.44 7.15 -1.74
CA ARG A 33 -5.87 7.42 -1.87
C ARG A 33 -6.17 7.93 -3.27
N GLY A 34 -7.30 7.52 -3.83
CA GLY A 34 -7.71 8.00 -5.14
C GLY A 34 -9.19 7.78 -5.42
N SER A 35 -9.59 8.14 -6.63
CA SER A 35 -10.96 7.98 -7.11
C SER A 35 -10.98 7.73 -8.61
N GLY A 36 -12.07 7.14 -9.12
CA GLY A 36 -12.28 6.90 -10.54
C GLY A 36 -12.54 5.43 -10.87
N ASN A 37 -12.62 5.14 -12.17
CA ASN A 37 -12.87 3.79 -12.64
C ASN A 37 -11.58 2.95 -12.55
N PRO A 38 -11.55 1.88 -11.76
CA PRO A 38 -10.35 1.08 -11.59
C PRO A 38 -9.93 0.32 -12.86
N ASN A 39 -10.83 0.19 -13.82
CA ASN A 39 -10.57 -0.53 -15.07
C ASN A 39 -9.95 0.36 -16.17
N ASP A 40 -9.88 1.67 -15.97
CA ASP A 40 -9.23 2.56 -16.93
C ASP A 40 -7.75 2.26 -17.04
N ALA A 41 -7.25 2.04 -18.27
CA ALA A 41 -5.87 1.65 -18.50
C ALA A 41 -4.87 2.70 -18.01
N ASP A 42 -5.18 3.98 -18.22
CA ASP A 42 -4.37 5.11 -17.77
C ASP A 42 -4.99 5.82 -16.57
N GLY A 43 -5.88 5.14 -15.86
CA GLY A 43 -6.62 5.69 -14.76
C GLY A 43 -5.81 5.89 -13.50
N GLU A 44 -6.34 6.70 -12.59
CA GLU A 44 -5.70 7.03 -11.32
C GLU A 44 -5.44 5.80 -10.47
N TYR A 45 -6.33 4.80 -10.51
CA TYR A 45 -6.15 3.57 -9.73
C TYR A 45 -4.86 2.84 -10.11
N LYS A 46 -4.64 2.61 -11.41
CA LYS A 46 -3.44 1.89 -11.87
C LYS A 46 -2.17 2.68 -11.59
N GLN A 47 -2.23 3.99 -11.71
CA GLN A 47 -1.11 4.87 -11.35
C GLN A 47 -0.80 4.79 -9.86
N SER A 48 -1.85 4.78 -9.02
CA SER A 48 -1.68 4.68 -7.57
C SER A 48 -1.05 3.35 -7.14
N ILE A 49 -1.48 2.25 -7.76
CA ILE A 49 -0.89 0.93 -7.50
C ILE A 49 0.59 0.91 -7.90
N GLY A 50 0.92 1.48 -9.06
CA GLY A 50 2.30 1.58 -9.52
C GLY A 50 3.18 2.38 -8.56
N LEU A 51 2.67 3.51 -8.05
CA LEU A 51 3.38 4.31 -7.06
C LEU A 51 3.57 3.53 -5.75
N LEU A 52 2.53 2.87 -5.28
CA LEU A 52 2.54 2.12 -4.04
C LEU A 52 3.59 1.01 -4.06
N TYR A 53 3.59 0.19 -5.12
CA TYR A 53 4.59 -0.85 -5.29
C TYR A 53 6.00 -0.27 -5.51
N GLY A 54 6.11 0.84 -6.23
CA GLY A 54 7.39 1.52 -6.42
C GLY A 54 8.04 1.90 -5.10
N ILE A 55 7.26 2.47 -4.19
CA ILE A 55 7.75 2.83 -2.85
C ILE A 55 8.07 1.58 -2.03
N ALA A 56 7.18 0.58 -2.04
CA ALA A 56 7.38 -0.65 -1.28
C ALA A 56 8.65 -1.39 -1.71
N PHE A 57 8.89 -1.52 -3.01
CA PHE A 57 10.10 -2.17 -3.53
C PHE A 57 11.35 -1.33 -3.31
N THR A 58 11.26 -0.01 -3.34
CA THR A 58 12.38 0.85 -3.02
C THR A 58 12.86 0.61 -1.58
N ILE A 59 11.94 0.47 -0.64
CA ILE A 59 12.27 0.13 0.75
C ILE A 59 12.90 -1.26 0.83
N LYS A 60 12.31 -2.25 0.17
CA LYS A 60 12.86 -3.61 0.15
C LYS A 60 14.28 -3.65 -0.39
N MET A 61 14.56 -2.87 -1.41
CA MET A 61 15.87 -2.85 -2.08
C MET A 61 16.83 -1.80 -1.52
N SER A 62 16.52 -1.21 -0.37
CA SER A 62 17.33 -0.13 0.23
C SER A 62 18.79 -0.51 0.43
N LYS A 63 19.09 -1.78 0.70
CA LYS A 63 20.49 -2.25 0.84
C LYS A 63 21.29 -2.10 -0.44
N LYS A 64 20.64 -2.14 -1.59
CA LYS A 64 21.30 -2.01 -2.90
C LYS A 64 21.47 -0.55 -3.31
N GLU A 65 20.81 0.33 -2.60
CA GLU A 65 20.96 1.77 -2.75
C GLU A 65 21.82 2.28 -1.59
N ASP A 66 22.19 3.54 -1.61
CA ASP A 66 23.02 4.14 -0.55
C ASP A 66 22.20 4.49 0.69
N HIS A 67 21.29 3.62 1.09
CA HIS A 67 20.41 3.86 2.22
C HIS A 67 20.35 2.64 3.14
N GLN A 68 20.82 2.81 4.37
CA GLN A 68 20.78 1.76 5.38
C GLN A 68 19.62 2.01 6.33
N ILE A 69 18.77 1.00 6.52
CA ILE A 69 17.67 1.06 7.47
C ILE A 69 18.06 0.27 8.72
N ASP A 70 18.02 0.92 9.88
CA ASP A 70 18.35 0.27 11.15
C ASP A 70 17.37 -0.85 11.43
N GLY A 71 17.89 -2.01 11.82
CA GLY A 71 17.07 -3.18 12.13
C GLY A 71 16.56 -3.94 10.91
N TYR A 72 16.99 -3.57 9.71
CA TYR A 72 16.54 -4.22 8.48
C TYR A 72 16.82 -5.72 8.51
N PHE A 73 15.78 -6.51 8.16
CA PHE A 73 15.93 -7.92 7.79
C PHE A 73 15.20 -8.17 6.48
N ASP A 74 15.65 -9.14 5.70
CA ASP A 74 15.03 -9.42 4.41
C ASP A 74 13.62 -9.98 4.58
N TYR A 75 12.70 -9.51 3.73
CA TYR A 75 11.28 -9.86 3.81
C TYR A 75 10.65 -9.88 2.41
N VAL A 76 9.51 -10.55 2.31
CA VAL A 76 8.67 -10.50 1.11
C VAL A 76 7.70 -9.31 1.26
N VAL A 77 7.57 -8.48 0.22
CA VAL A 77 6.63 -7.36 0.25
C VAL A 77 5.22 -7.91 0.52
N PRO A 78 4.54 -7.40 1.57
CA PRO A 78 3.21 -7.88 1.90
C PRO A 78 2.18 -7.62 0.79
N PRO A 79 1.06 -8.37 0.80
CA PRO A 79 0.04 -8.21 -0.24
C PRO A 79 -0.59 -6.83 -0.22
N LEU A 80 -1.02 -6.39 -1.40
CA LEU A 80 -1.85 -5.21 -1.56
C LEU A 80 -3.20 -5.44 -0.90
N GLU A 81 -3.66 -4.46 -0.13
CA GLU A 81 -4.98 -4.43 0.46
C GLU A 81 -5.68 -3.14 0.04
N GLY A 82 -7.01 -3.15 0.02
CA GLY A 82 -7.74 -1.97 -0.42
C GLY A 82 -9.08 -1.79 0.27
N PHE A 83 -9.46 -0.54 0.44
CA PHE A 83 -10.75 -0.12 0.94
C PHE A 83 -11.46 0.65 -0.17
N TRP A 84 -12.68 0.25 -0.49
CA TRP A 84 -13.45 0.79 -1.61
C TRP A 84 -14.80 1.30 -1.14
N TRP A 85 -15.23 2.43 -1.67
CA TRP A 85 -16.56 2.95 -1.39
C TRP A 85 -17.03 3.91 -2.49
N GLN A 86 -18.31 4.26 -2.42
CA GLN A 86 -18.93 5.28 -3.26
C GLN A 86 -19.77 6.19 -2.37
N GLU A 87 -19.66 7.50 -2.60
CA GLU A 87 -20.43 8.47 -1.82
C GLU A 87 -21.92 8.34 -2.11
N GLY A 88 -22.74 8.42 -1.05
CA GLY A 88 -24.19 8.38 -1.16
C GLY A 88 -24.80 7.04 -1.54
N VAL A 89 -23.98 5.97 -1.57
CA VAL A 89 -24.44 4.63 -1.93
C VAL A 89 -24.16 3.68 -0.78
N SER A 90 -25.16 2.88 -0.41
CA SER A 90 -24.98 1.76 0.51
C SER A 90 -24.48 0.56 -0.29
N GLY A 91 -23.24 0.17 -0.08
CA GLY A 91 -22.59 -0.87 -0.87
C GLY A 91 -21.95 -0.30 -2.13
N ILE A 92 -21.96 -1.07 -3.22
CA ILE A 92 -21.27 -0.72 -4.45
C ILE A 92 -22.24 -0.78 -5.64
N ASP A 93 -22.28 0.30 -6.42
CA ASP A 93 -23.02 0.37 -7.67
C ASP A 93 -22.02 0.22 -8.84
N TYR A 94 -21.99 -0.96 -9.44
CA TYR A 94 -21.07 -1.28 -10.54
C TYR A 94 -21.39 -0.52 -11.84
N ALA A 95 -22.56 0.09 -11.94
CA ALA A 95 -22.91 0.91 -13.10
C ALA A 95 -22.25 2.28 -13.07
N ARG A 96 -21.75 2.70 -11.91
CA ARG A 96 -21.11 4.01 -11.71
C ARG A 96 -19.67 3.85 -11.26
N LYS A 97 -18.85 3.15 -12.05
CA LYS A 97 -17.46 2.82 -11.71
C LYS A 97 -16.57 4.04 -11.58
N GLU A 98 -16.86 5.10 -12.30
CA GLU A 98 -16.12 6.36 -12.23
C GLU A 98 -16.31 7.10 -10.91
N GLU A 99 -17.28 6.70 -10.10
CA GLU A 99 -17.53 7.27 -8.78
C GLU A 99 -16.86 6.50 -7.64
N PHE A 100 -16.14 5.44 -7.95
CA PHE A 100 -15.39 4.69 -6.93
C PHE A 100 -14.34 5.54 -6.27
N LYS A 101 -14.25 5.38 -4.95
CA LYS A 101 -13.16 5.91 -4.14
C LYS A 101 -12.44 4.75 -3.47
N TRP A 102 -11.15 4.91 -3.25
CA TRP A 102 -10.35 3.85 -2.64
C TRP A 102 -9.21 4.41 -1.80
N ILE A 103 -8.76 3.57 -0.88
CA ILE A 103 -7.46 3.68 -0.23
C ILE A 103 -6.79 2.33 -0.43
N SER A 104 -5.65 2.33 -1.11
CA SER A 104 -4.86 1.12 -1.30
C SER A 104 -3.67 1.16 -0.36
N VAL A 105 -3.38 0.04 0.30
CA VAL A 105 -2.33 -0.01 1.32
C VAL A 105 -1.46 -1.23 1.15
N ILE A 106 -0.19 -1.08 1.52
CA ILE A 106 0.75 -2.20 1.70
C ILE A 106 1.39 -2.02 3.07
N ARG A 107 1.40 -3.10 3.86
CA ARG A 107 2.03 -3.08 5.17
C ARG A 107 3.52 -2.80 5.07
N LEU A 108 4.04 -1.95 5.96
CA LEU A 108 5.47 -1.73 6.12
C LEU A 108 6.00 -2.52 7.31
N PRO A 109 7.22 -3.07 7.21
CA PRO A 109 7.91 -3.63 8.37
C PRO A 109 8.08 -2.58 9.47
N ASP A 110 8.10 -3.05 10.72
CA ASP A 110 8.18 -2.16 11.87
C ASP A 110 9.49 -1.37 11.94
N PHE A 111 10.55 -1.86 11.28
CA PHE A 111 11.85 -1.17 11.27
C PHE A 111 11.87 0.09 10.39
N VAL A 112 10.88 0.30 9.53
CA VAL A 112 10.84 1.46 8.63
C VAL A 112 10.46 2.72 9.42
N SER A 113 11.38 3.69 9.47
CA SER A 113 11.13 4.98 10.12
C SER A 113 10.47 5.96 9.16
N ARG A 114 10.00 7.09 9.68
CA ARG A 114 9.46 8.17 8.84
C ARG A 114 10.49 8.68 7.85
N GLU A 115 11.74 8.81 8.27
CA GLU A 115 12.83 9.23 7.39
C GLU A 115 13.06 8.24 6.25
N ASP A 116 13.03 6.95 6.56
CA ASP A 116 13.17 5.89 5.55
C ASP A 116 12.03 5.96 4.54
N PHE A 117 10.82 6.16 5.00
CA PHE A 117 9.65 6.32 4.15
C PHE A 117 9.79 7.54 3.23
N ASP A 118 10.15 8.69 3.78
CA ASP A 118 10.32 9.93 3.00
C ASP A 118 11.41 9.76 1.94
N TRP A 119 12.51 9.12 2.29
CA TRP A 119 13.56 8.78 1.34
C TRP A 119 13.02 7.91 0.20
N ALA A 120 12.26 6.87 0.53
CA ALA A 120 11.72 5.94 -0.46
C ALA A 120 10.73 6.62 -1.41
N VAL A 121 9.91 7.53 -0.90
CA VAL A 121 8.97 8.31 -1.72
C VAL A 121 9.75 9.15 -2.73
N ARG A 122 10.78 9.88 -2.27
CA ARG A 122 11.62 10.68 -3.17
C ARG A 122 12.29 9.80 -4.23
N LYS A 123 12.87 8.69 -3.81
CA LYS A 123 13.58 7.78 -4.71
C LYS A 123 12.66 7.17 -5.76
N ALA A 124 11.49 6.71 -5.35
CA ALA A 124 10.51 6.11 -6.25
C ALA A 124 9.96 7.12 -7.26
N THR A 125 9.73 8.35 -6.83
CA THR A 125 9.19 9.40 -7.70
C THR A 125 10.24 9.95 -8.68
N GLU A 126 11.52 9.93 -8.33
CA GLU A 126 12.61 10.31 -9.24
C GLU A 126 12.71 9.40 -10.46
N LYS A 127 12.40 8.11 -10.29
CA LYS A 127 12.51 7.10 -11.36
C LYS A 127 11.35 7.18 -12.36
N LYS A 128 10.30 7.94 -12.05
CA LYS A 128 9.11 8.06 -12.89
C LYS A 128 8.86 9.54 -13.21
N LYS A 129 8.42 9.81 -14.44
CA LYS A 129 8.09 11.19 -14.81
C LYS A 129 6.90 11.67 -13.96
N PRO A 130 7.02 12.82 -13.30
CA PRO A 130 6.08 13.22 -12.27
C PRO A 130 4.70 13.66 -12.73
N VAL A 131 4.50 13.89 -14.01
CA VAL A 131 3.25 14.48 -14.53
C VAL A 131 2.02 13.65 -14.13
N SER A 132 2.15 12.32 -14.16
CA SER A 132 1.05 11.40 -13.82
C SER A 132 0.76 11.28 -12.33
N TYR A 133 1.63 11.81 -11.49
CA TYR A 133 1.55 11.63 -10.02
C TYR A 133 1.25 12.90 -9.25
N THR A 134 0.94 14.00 -9.94
CA THR A 134 0.70 15.30 -9.29
C THR A 134 -0.48 15.29 -8.33
N HIS A 135 -1.45 14.40 -8.53
CA HIS A 135 -2.65 14.27 -7.69
C HIS A 135 -2.60 13.11 -6.72
N LEU A 136 -1.54 12.30 -6.77
CA LEU A 136 -1.41 11.11 -5.92
C LEU A 136 -0.49 11.42 -4.75
N ARG A 137 -0.90 10.99 -3.56
CA ARG A 137 -0.09 11.15 -2.34
C ARG A 137 0.04 9.81 -1.64
N ALA A 138 1.28 9.44 -1.35
CA ALA A 138 1.57 8.27 -0.53
C ALA A 138 1.78 8.70 0.91
N HIS A 139 1.18 7.98 1.83
CA HIS A 139 1.24 8.26 3.26
C HIS A 139 1.70 7.04 4.02
N GLU A 140 2.56 7.27 5.02
CA GLU A 140 2.76 6.30 6.08
C GLU A 140 1.63 6.47 7.08
N THR A 141 0.97 5.38 7.43
CA THR A 141 -0.12 5.42 8.39
C THR A 141 -0.05 4.24 9.34
N SER A 142 -0.52 4.45 10.56
CA SER A 142 -0.71 3.39 11.54
C SER A 142 -2.19 3.12 11.68
N ALA A 143 -2.57 1.84 11.66
CA ALA A 143 -3.97 1.45 11.69
C ALA A 143 -4.26 0.47 12.81
N HIS A 144 -5.43 0.64 13.43
CA HIS A 144 -6.09 -0.36 14.26
C HIS A 144 -7.36 -0.75 13.52
N LEU A 145 -7.50 -2.02 13.25
CA LEU A 145 -8.71 -2.55 12.63
C LEU A 145 -9.54 -3.31 13.65
#